data_3a38f58edcaf6973369fbf75b373a7a8
#
_entry.id   3a38f58edcaf6973369fbf75b373a7a8
#
_cell.length_a   1.000
_cell.length_b   1.000
_cell.length_c   1.000
_cell.angle_alpha   90.00
_cell.angle_beta   90.00
_cell.angle_gamma   90.00
#
_symmetry.space_group_name_H-M   'P 1'
#
loop_
_entity.id
_entity.type
_entity.pdbx_description
1 polymer ?
#
loop_
_entity_poly.entity_id
_entity_poly.type
_entity_poly.pdbx_seq_one_letter_code
_entity_poly.pdbx_strand_id
1 'polypeptide(L)'
;ELTGSWARERSIKTRKLTEGIQSIYSLRGCSSHQFNPFIALKRENCKETSGEVLGFSLVYSGNFLAQVEVDNYHVSRVSMGIHPHGFEYPLDHLDSFQSPEVVMVYSNQGLNKMSQTYHQLYQKRLARGKYRDQVRPILVNNWEGTYFDFNEDKIIKMAQTAKELGIELFVLDDGWFGNRNNDHQGLGDWFPNLDKLPHGIRGLSKRIHDLGLKFGLWFEPEMVNEDSNLYRNHPEWILKTPHRKSCHGRNQYILDFSNHEVVEYIAQAMMNVIDDSCISYIKWDMNRCMSEVYSSTHDVSSQGRVMHEYILGVYHLYDVLTTKYPDILFESCASGGARFDPGMLYYAPQCWTSDDTDAIERLKIQYGTSLVYPLSSLGSHVSAIPNHQTFRNTC
;
A
#
# COMPACT_ATOMS: atom_id res chain seq x y z
N GLU A 1 -4.20 -20.21 -1.11
CA GLU A 1 -3.50 -18.95 -1.42
C GLU A 1 -4.46 -17.87 -1.93
N LEU A 2 -4.04 -16.62 -1.83
CA LEU A 2 -4.73 -15.46 -2.39
C LEU A 2 -3.96 -14.96 -3.60
N THR A 3 -4.59 -14.98 -4.76
CA THR A 3 -3.96 -14.63 -6.05
C THR A 3 -4.75 -13.56 -6.79
N GLY A 4 -4.16 -12.95 -7.79
CA GLY A 4 -4.90 -11.98 -8.61
C GLY A 4 -4.05 -11.22 -9.61
N SER A 5 -4.54 -10.04 -9.90
CA SER A 5 -3.89 -9.02 -10.71
C SER A 5 -4.38 -7.64 -10.26
N TRP A 6 -3.91 -6.58 -10.86
CA TRP A 6 -4.51 -5.27 -10.71
C TRP A 6 -6.02 -5.32 -10.98
N ALA A 7 -6.81 -4.71 -10.10
CA ALA A 7 -8.27 -4.71 -10.13
C ALA A 7 -8.94 -6.12 -10.07
N ARG A 8 -8.21 -7.16 -9.65
CA ARG A 8 -8.69 -8.54 -9.45
C ARG A 8 -7.92 -9.22 -8.31
N GLU A 9 -7.70 -8.49 -7.24
CA GLU A 9 -6.84 -8.91 -6.12
C GLU A 9 -7.49 -9.99 -5.28
N ARG A 10 -6.65 -10.80 -4.65
CA ARG A 10 -6.97 -11.75 -3.55
C ARG A 10 -8.09 -12.74 -3.85
N SER A 11 -8.15 -13.22 -5.09
CA SER A 11 -8.98 -14.37 -5.44
C SER A 11 -8.46 -15.63 -4.72
N ILE A 12 -9.35 -16.36 -4.05
CA ILE A 12 -9.00 -17.58 -3.33
C ILE A 12 -8.73 -18.71 -4.34
N LYS A 13 -7.52 -19.28 -4.27
CA LYS A 13 -7.12 -20.47 -5.06
C LYS A 13 -6.77 -21.61 -4.15
N THR A 14 -7.23 -22.81 -4.52
CA THR A 14 -6.90 -24.05 -3.82
C THR A 14 -6.18 -24.98 -4.78
N ARG A 15 -5.04 -25.54 -4.35
CA ARG A 15 -4.27 -26.56 -5.06
C ARG A 15 -4.07 -27.77 -4.15
N LYS A 16 -4.09 -28.98 -4.72
CA LYS A 16 -3.67 -30.18 -4.01
C LYS A 16 -2.15 -30.20 -3.93
N LEU A 17 -1.61 -30.47 -2.74
CA LEU A 17 -0.18 -30.69 -2.58
C LEU A 17 0.25 -32.00 -3.22
N THR A 18 1.33 -31.96 -3.98
CA THR A 18 1.99 -33.13 -4.60
C THR A 18 3.48 -33.07 -4.25
N GLU A 19 4.20 -34.18 -4.47
CA GLU A 19 5.64 -34.21 -4.26
C GLU A 19 6.34 -33.08 -5.02
N GLY A 20 7.42 -32.54 -4.43
CA GLY A 20 8.15 -31.39 -4.92
C GLY A 20 7.73 -30.06 -4.25
N ILE A 21 8.10 -28.96 -4.85
CA ILE A 21 7.89 -27.61 -4.30
C ILE A 21 6.73 -26.93 -5.02
N GLN A 22 5.80 -26.39 -4.24
CA GLN A 22 4.75 -25.49 -4.68
C GLN A 22 4.90 -24.16 -3.97
N SER A 23 4.95 -23.08 -4.72
CA SER A 23 5.26 -21.75 -4.18
C SER A 23 4.36 -20.65 -4.71
N ILE A 24 4.30 -19.57 -3.94
CA ILE A 24 3.86 -18.24 -4.34
C ILE A 24 4.95 -17.22 -3.95
N TYR A 25 5.07 -16.14 -4.71
CA TYR A 25 6.17 -15.19 -4.50
C TYR A 25 5.88 -13.82 -5.11
N SER A 26 6.69 -12.84 -4.72
CA SER A 26 6.84 -11.57 -5.42
C SER A 26 8.31 -11.21 -5.60
N LEU A 27 8.64 -10.67 -6.78
CA LEU A 27 9.90 -10.01 -7.13
C LEU A 27 9.65 -8.60 -7.67
N ARG A 28 8.60 -7.94 -7.18
CA ARG A 28 8.12 -6.66 -7.70
C ARG A 28 8.46 -5.46 -6.81
N GLY A 29 9.29 -5.67 -5.78
CA GLY A 29 9.58 -4.65 -4.78
C GLY A 29 8.48 -4.43 -3.75
N CYS A 30 7.37 -5.15 -3.88
CA CYS A 30 6.26 -5.15 -2.95
C CYS A 30 5.61 -6.53 -2.87
N SER A 31 4.66 -6.72 -1.96
CA SER A 31 3.93 -7.98 -1.79
C SER A 31 3.10 -8.39 -3.01
N SER A 32 2.67 -7.46 -3.84
CA SER A 32 2.07 -7.55 -5.18
C SER A 32 0.58 -7.91 -5.26
N HIS A 33 -0.05 -7.54 -6.40
CA HIS A 33 -1.41 -7.96 -6.74
C HIS A 33 -1.52 -9.46 -7.04
N GLN A 34 -0.43 -10.08 -7.53
CA GLN A 34 -0.46 -11.46 -8.05
C GLN A 34 -0.57 -12.47 -6.93
N PHE A 35 0.16 -12.26 -5.85
CA PHE A 35 0.14 -13.11 -4.67
C PHE A 35 0.20 -12.25 -3.41
N ASN A 36 -0.68 -12.56 -2.46
CA ASN A 36 -0.60 -12.00 -1.13
C ASN A 36 0.35 -12.85 -0.28
N PRO A 37 1.14 -12.31 0.66
CA PRO A 37 2.08 -13.07 1.48
C PRO A 37 1.38 -13.92 2.54
N PHE A 38 0.46 -14.76 2.07
CA PHE A 38 -0.37 -15.66 2.87
C PHE A 38 -0.59 -17.00 2.17
N ILE A 39 -0.41 -18.08 2.89
CA ILE A 39 -0.82 -19.44 2.50
C ILE A 39 -1.58 -20.11 3.63
N ALA A 40 -2.51 -20.99 3.28
CA ALA A 40 -3.16 -21.86 4.25
C ALA A 40 -3.13 -23.31 3.77
N LEU A 41 -2.69 -24.21 4.65
CA LEU A 41 -2.75 -25.67 4.46
C LEU A 41 -4.01 -26.19 5.14
N LYS A 42 -4.94 -26.72 4.37
CA LYS A 42 -6.19 -27.29 4.91
C LYS A 42 -6.34 -28.75 4.57
N ARG A 43 -6.98 -29.52 5.44
CA ARG A 43 -7.44 -30.86 5.12
C ARG A 43 -8.51 -30.80 4.01
N GLU A 44 -8.64 -31.85 3.23
CA GLU A 44 -9.59 -31.92 2.11
C GLU A 44 -11.04 -31.66 2.55
N ASN A 45 -11.41 -32.17 3.72
CA ASN A 45 -12.74 -31.99 4.32
C ASN A 45 -12.94 -30.69 5.08
N CYS A 46 -11.92 -29.79 5.13
CA CYS A 46 -12.04 -28.50 5.81
C CYS A 46 -12.96 -27.56 5.04
N LYS A 47 -13.96 -27.05 5.75
CA LYS A 47 -14.97 -26.08 5.29
C LYS A 47 -14.82 -24.78 6.06
N GLU A 48 -15.76 -23.87 5.90
CA GLU A 48 -15.76 -22.61 6.62
C GLU A 48 -15.90 -22.78 8.14
N THR A 49 -16.75 -23.71 8.59
CA THR A 49 -17.11 -23.89 10.01
C THR A 49 -16.61 -25.20 10.61
N SER A 50 -15.84 -26.00 9.89
CA SER A 50 -15.37 -27.30 10.37
C SER A 50 -14.09 -27.75 9.67
N GLY A 51 -13.32 -28.62 10.32
CA GLY A 51 -12.09 -29.21 9.80
C GLY A 51 -10.84 -28.40 10.16
N GLU A 52 -9.69 -29.00 9.84
CA GLU A 52 -8.37 -28.47 10.23
C GLU A 52 -7.76 -27.61 9.13
N VAL A 53 -7.17 -26.50 9.57
CA VAL A 53 -6.39 -25.58 8.73
C VAL A 53 -5.25 -24.94 9.51
N LEU A 54 -4.10 -24.77 8.86
CA LEU A 54 -2.95 -24.01 9.31
C LEU A 54 -2.76 -22.84 8.34
N GLY A 55 -2.86 -21.61 8.82
CA GLY A 55 -2.56 -20.38 8.07
C GLY A 55 -1.17 -19.88 8.41
N PHE A 56 -0.47 -19.32 7.41
CA PHE A 56 0.83 -18.68 7.53
C PHE A 56 0.77 -17.32 6.83
N SER A 57 1.14 -16.26 7.53
CA SER A 57 1.11 -14.89 7.01
C SER A 57 2.40 -14.18 7.37
N LEU A 58 3.06 -13.60 6.37
CA LEU A 58 4.34 -12.91 6.53
C LEU A 58 4.10 -11.43 6.83
N VAL A 59 4.72 -10.93 7.90
CA VAL A 59 4.70 -9.51 8.28
C VAL A 59 5.81 -8.79 7.54
N TYR A 60 5.60 -8.57 6.25
CA TYR A 60 6.58 -7.92 5.37
C TYR A 60 5.92 -7.42 4.08
N SER A 61 6.38 -6.28 3.57
CA SER A 61 5.78 -5.62 2.40
C SER A 61 6.63 -5.70 1.13
N GLY A 62 7.83 -6.30 1.22
CA GLY A 62 8.76 -6.44 0.09
C GLY A 62 8.65 -7.76 -0.66
N ASN A 63 9.71 -8.07 -1.40
CA ASN A 63 9.84 -9.34 -2.12
C ASN A 63 9.81 -10.53 -1.17
N PHE A 64 8.92 -11.48 -1.42
CA PHE A 64 8.76 -12.64 -0.56
C PHE A 64 8.69 -13.95 -1.34
N LEU A 65 9.01 -15.03 -0.65
CA LEU A 65 8.76 -16.39 -1.08
C LEU A 65 7.99 -17.12 0.02
N ALA A 66 6.91 -17.80 -0.34
CA ALA A 66 6.21 -18.76 0.49
C ALA A 66 6.10 -20.08 -0.27
N GLN A 67 6.60 -21.16 0.30
CA GLN A 67 6.62 -22.45 -0.37
C GLN A 67 6.25 -23.60 0.57
N VAL A 68 5.69 -24.64 -0.04
CA VAL A 68 5.45 -25.93 0.60
C VAL A 68 6.18 -26.99 -0.20
N GLU A 69 7.12 -27.66 0.44
CA GLU A 69 7.80 -28.84 -0.10
C GLU A 69 7.13 -30.09 0.45
N VAL A 70 6.86 -31.05 -0.42
CA VAL A 70 6.47 -32.40 -0.03
C VAL A 70 7.57 -33.35 -0.49
N ASP A 71 8.24 -33.96 0.47
CA ASP A 71 9.35 -34.89 0.18
C ASP A 71 8.87 -36.30 -0.20
N ASN A 72 9.82 -37.17 -0.52
CA ASN A 72 9.57 -38.55 -0.90
C ASN A 72 9.05 -39.47 0.23
N TYR A 73 9.00 -38.95 1.45
CA TYR A 73 8.37 -39.57 2.62
C TYR A 73 7.01 -38.98 2.93
N HIS A 74 6.47 -38.15 2.03
CA HIS A 74 5.21 -37.39 2.19
C HIS A 74 5.18 -36.44 3.41
N VAL A 75 6.36 -36.01 3.87
CA VAL A 75 6.46 -34.98 4.88
C VAL A 75 6.38 -33.60 4.22
N SER A 76 5.51 -32.74 4.76
CA SER A 76 5.34 -31.38 4.26
C SER A 76 6.16 -30.39 5.08
N ARG A 77 6.98 -29.58 4.41
CA ARG A 77 7.75 -28.49 5.02
C ARG A 77 7.24 -27.17 4.46
N VAL A 78 6.95 -26.21 5.33
CA VAL A 78 6.60 -24.83 4.96
C VAL A 78 7.80 -23.92 5.20
N SER A 79 8.13 -23.11 4.20
CA SER A 79 9.13 -22.04 4.31
C SER A 79 8.52 -20.72 3.83
N MET A 80 8.74 -19.64 4.57
CA MET A 80 8.23 -18.32 4.23
C MET A 80 9.21 -17.24 4.70
N GLY A 81 9.47 -16.22 3.87
CA GLY A 81 10.39 -15.14 4.20
C GLY A 81 10.71 -14.23 3.00
N ILE A 82 11.79 -13.49 3.10
CA ILE A 82 12.32 -12.69 1.99
C ILE A 82 12.67 -13.60 0.83
N HIS A 83 12.36 -13.17 -0.39
CA HIS A 83 12.70 -13.95 -1.59
C HIS A 83 14.23 -14.00 -1.79
N PRO A 84 14.84 -15.18 -1.95
CA PRO A 84 16.30 -15.30 -2.00
C PRO A 84 16.92 -14.77 -3.30
N HIS A 85 16.12 -14.58 -4.37
CA HIS A 85 16.65 -14.10 -5.64
C HIS A 85 17.09 -12.63 -5.55
N GLY A 86 18.38 -12.40 -5.77
CA GLY A 86 18.97 -11.06 -5.69
C GLY A 86 19.04 -10.49 -4.27
N PHE A 87 18.82 -11.32 -3.24
CA PHE A 87 18.97 -10.94 -1.85
C PHE A 87 20.23 -11.51 -1.25
N GLU A 88 21.15 -10.64 -0.89
CA GLU A 88 22.39 -10.94 -0.16
C GLU A 88 22.56 -9.89 0.93
N TYR A 89 22.76 -10.33 2.16
CA TYR A 89 22.95 -9.45 3.30
C TYR A 89 24.23 -9.81 4.04
N PRO A 90 25.37 -9.24 3.65
CA PRO A 90 26.64 -9.46 4.35
C PRO A 90 26.55 -9.02 5.80
N LEU A 91 27.04 -9.84 6.71
CA LEU A 91 27.15 -9.53 8.14
C LEU A 91 28.61 -9.53 8.55
N ASP A 92 29.08 -8.40 9.05
CA ASP A 92 30.38 -8.29 9.68
C ASP A 92 30.34 -8.74 11.13
N HIS A 93 31.51 -8.76 11.76
CA HIS A 93 31.61 -9.15 13.18
C HIS A 93 30.76 -8.20 14.05
N LEU A 94 29.86 -8.76 14.84
CA LEU A 94 28.87 -8.10 15.72
C LEU A 94 27.61 -7.56 14.99
N ASP A 95 27.51 -7.67 13.68
CA ASP A 95 26.26 -7.33 12.98
C ASP A 95 25.17 -8.35 13.29
N SER A 96 23.94 -7.89 13.15
CA SER A 96 22.74 -8.73 13.30
C SER A 96 21.77 -8.47 12.16
N PHE A 97 21.02 -9.50 11.80
CA PHE A 97 19.92 -9.42 10.83
C PHE A 97 18.62 -9.89 11.47
N GLN A 98 17.59 -9.06 11.44
CA GLN A 98 16.25 -9.41 11.89
C GLN A 98 15.41 -9.84 10.69
N SER A 99 15.09 -11.12 10.59
CA SER A 99 14.18 -11.61 9.56
C SER A 99 12.74 -11.14 9.82
N PRO A 100 11.92 -10.97 8.75
CA PRO A 100 10.49 -10.73 8.93
C PRO A 100 9.80 -11.86 9.71
N GLU A 101 8.79 -11.49 10.49
CA GLU A 101 8.01 -12.43 11.29
C GLU A 101 6.99 -13.18 10.43
N VAL A 102 6.76 -14.45 10.75
CA VAL A 102 5.66 -15.25 10.19
C VAL A 102 4.67 -15.56 11.30
N VAL A 103 3.43 -15.13 11.09
CA VAL A 103 2.32 -15.46 12.00
C VAL A 103 1.66 -16.75 11.56
N MET A 104 1.67 -17.76 12.43
CA MET A 104 1.00 -19.03 12.20
C MET A 104 -0.27 -19.15 13.04
N VAL A 105 -1.36 -19.57 12.41
CA VAL A 105 -2.66 -19.81 13.07
C VAL A 105 -3.14 -21.21 12.76
N TYR A 106 -3.46 -21.98 13.81
CA TYR A 106 -4.12 -23.27 13.70
C TYR A 106 -5.61 -23.15 14.06
N SER A 107 -6.45 -23.82 13.30
CA SER A 107 -7.87 -23.99 13.62
C SER A 107 -8.33 -25.41 13.28
N ASN A 108 -9.10 -26.02 14.19
CA ASN A 108 -9.85 -27.27 13.93
C ASN A 108 -11.36 -27.00 13.73
N GLN A 109 -11.74 -25.71 13.66
CA GLN A 109 -13.10 -25.24 13.48
C GLN A 109 -13.29 -24.51 12.13
N GLY A 110 -12.50 -24.91 11.13
CA GLY A 110 -12.59 -24.40 9.77
C GLY A 110 -11.93 -23.04 9.54
N LEU A 111 -12.15 -22.53 8.32
CA LEU A 111 -11.54 -21.28 7.82
C LEU A 111 -12.02 -20.05 8.57
N ASN A 112 -13.29 -19.99 8.96
CA ASN A 112 -13.84 -18.82 9.68
C ASN A 112 -13.13 -18.62 11.02
N LYS A 113 -12.84 -19.67 11.75
CA LYS A 113 -12.12 -19.55 13.02
C LYS A 113 -10.67 -19.13 12.82
N MET A 114 -10.01 -19.62 11.77
CA MET A 114 -8.69 -19.13 11.37
C MET A 114 -8.74 -17.63 11.05
N SER A 115 -9.68 -17.19 10.20
CA SER A 115 -9.89 -15.78 9.84
C SER A 115 -10.12 -14.90 11.07
N GLN A 116 -11.05 -15.27 11.94
CA GLN A 116 -11.32 -14.54 13.17
C GLN A 116 -10.09 -14.39 14.07
N THR A 117 -9.24 -15.43 14.12
CA THR A 117 -8.01 -15.39 14.92
C THR A 117 -7.01 -14.39 14.32
N TYR A 118 -6.82 -14.39 13.00
CA TYR A 118 -6.02 -13.36 12.32
C TYR A 118 -6.59 -11.97 12.52
N HIS A 119 -7.91 -11.79 12.36
CA HIS A 119 -8.56 -10.48 12.54
C HIS A 119 -8.32 -9.91 13.95
N GLN A 120 -8.49 -10.74 14.98
CA GLN A 120 -8.24 -10.33 16.37
C GLN A 120 -6.77 -9.99 16.61
N LEU A 121 -5.86 -10.79 16.06
CA LEU A 121 -4.43 -10.52 16.17
C LEU A 121 -4.06 -9.19 15.50
N TYR A 122 -4.45 -9.02 14.24
CA TYR A 122 -4.08 -7.84 13.47
C TYR A 122 -4.72 -6.56 14.01
N GLN A 123 -5.98 -6.61 14.39
CA GLN A 123 -6.65 -5.47 14.97
C GLN A 123 -6.09 -5.09 16.35
N LYS A 124 -5.82 -6.08 17.23
CA LYS A 124 -5.47 -5.80 18.63
C LYS A 124 -3.97 -5.71 18.91
N ARG A 125 -3.14 -6.36 18.09
CA ARG A 125 -1.71 -6.52 18.34
C ARG A 125 -0.82 -5.94 17.28
N LEU A 126 -1.26 -5.88 16.01
CA LEU A 126 -0.46 -5.39 14.90
C LEU A 126 -0.76 -3.92 14.61
N ALA A 127 -2.01 -3.57 14.26
CA ALA A 127 -2.40 -2.18 13.98
C ALA A 127 -2.13 -1.26 15.16
N ARG A 128 -1.59 -0.07 14.88
CA ARG A 128 -1.20 0.93 15.87
C ARG A 128 -2.10 2.18 15.81
N GLY A 129 -1.87 3.08 16.76
CA GLY A 129 -2.50 4.39 16.82
C GLY A 129 -3.99 4.34 17.21
N LYS A 130 -4.59 5.51 17.29
CA LYS A 130 -5.99 5.66 17.74
C LYS A 130 -6.98 5.01 16.79
N TYR A 131 -6.67 4.96 15.50
CA TYR A 131 -7.55 4.37 14.48
C TYR A 131 -7.57 2.84 14.48
N ARG A 132 -6.77 2.19 15.31
CA ARG A 132 -6.94 0.77 15.60
C ARG A 132 -8.36 0.45 16.09
N ASP A 133 -8.89 1.30 16.96
CA ASP A 133 -10.17 1.07 17.68
C ASP A 133 -11.28 2.06 17.28
N GLN A 134 -10.93 3.15 16.58
CA GLN A 134 -11.92 4.15 16.16
C GLN A 134 -12.59 3.78 14.83
N VAL A 135 -13.87 4.13 14.72
CA VAL A 135 -14.62 4.04 13.47
C VAL A 135 -14.00 4.96 12.42
N ARG A 136 -13.91 4.48 11.18
CA ARG A 136 -13.42 5.26 10.05
C ARG A 136 -14.46 6.29 9.64
N PRO A 137 -14.05 7.53 9.29
CA PRO A 137 -14.95 8.52 8.76
C PRO A 137 -15.51 8.09 7.41
N ILE A 138 -16.77 8.42 7.14
CA ILE A 138 -17.34 8.30 5.80
C ILE A 138 -16.69 9.38 4.93
N LEU A 139 -15.97 8.97 3.90
CA LEU A 139 -15.20 9.88 3.06
C LEU A 139 -15.70 9.93 1.62
N VAL A 140 -15.45 11.07 0.97
CA VAL A 140 -15.46 11.22 -0.48
C VAL A 140 -14.06 11.59 -0.96
N ASN A 141 -13.65 10.99 -2.05
CA ASN A 141 -12.41 11.29 -2.77
C ASN A 141 -12.77 11.87 -4.14
N ASN A 142 -12.09 12.93 -4.57
CA ASN A 142 -12.45 13.64 -5.81
C ASN A 142 -11.94 12.97 -7.08
N TRP A 143 -11.04 11.96 -7.01
CA TRP A 143 -10.30 11.46 -8.16
C TRP A 143 -11.21 11.14 -9.37
N GLU A 144 -12.14 10.24 -9.23
CA GLU A 144 -13.04 9.85 -10.32
C GLU A 144 -14.01 10.97 -10.76
N GLY A 145 -14.23 11.96 -9.90
CA GLY A 145 -15.10 13.11 -10.21
C GLY A 145 -14.41 14.23 -10.97
N THR A 146 -13.07 14.32 -10.92
CA THR A 146 -12.35 15.45 -11.51
C THR A 146 -11.06 15.08 -12.23
N TYR A 147 -10.42 13.96 -11.86
CA TYR A 147 -9.03 13.67 -12.22
C TYR A 147 -8.14 14.89 -11.97
N PHE A 148 -7.35 15.33 -12.94
CA PHE A 148 -6.49 16.53 -12.85
C PHE A 148 -7.22 17.85 -13.12
N ASP A 149 -8.46 17.81 -13.64
CA ASP A 149 -9.25 18.99 -13.97
C ASP A 149 -10.05 19.50 -12.76
N PHE A 150 -9.38 20.20 -11.87
CA PHE A 150 -9.99 20.87 -10.72
C PHE A 150 -9.29 22.19 -10.39
N ASN A 151 -10.04 23.02 -9.70
CA ASN A 151 -9.56 24.21 -9.01
C ASN A 151 -10.21 24.28 -7.62
N GLU A 152 -9.79 25.26 -6.81
CA GLU A 152 -10.27 25.40 -5.43
C GLU A 152 -11.79 25.53 -5.35
N ASP A 153 -12.43 26.31 -6.25
CA ASP A 153 -13.90 26.50 -6.21
C ASP A 153 -14.66 25.23 -6.55
N LYS A 154 -14.17 24.44 -7.52
CA LYS A 154 -14.77 23.12 -7.86
C LYS A 154 -14.69 22.18 -6.67
N ILE A 155 -13.55 22.14 -5.97
CA ILE A 155 -13.36 21.30 -4.76
C ILE A 155 -14.28 21.76 -3.63
N ILE A 156 -14.39 23.06 -3.36
CA ILE A 156 -15.28 23.58 -2.33
C ILE A 156 -16.74 23.26 -2.63
N LYS A 157 -17.18 23.37 -3.90
CA LYS A 157 -18.54 23.02 -4.30
C LYS A 157 -18.82 21.52 -4.08
N MET A 158 -17.86 20.65 -4.40
CA MET A 158 -17.99 19.21 -4.12
C MET A 158 -18.06 18.95 -2.61
N ALA A 159 -17.24 19.63 -1.81
CA ALA A 159 -17.23 19.49 -0.37
C ALA A 159 -18.58 19.95 0.28
N GLN A 160 -19.19 21.03 -0.24
CA GLN A 160 -20.51 21.48 0.19
C GLN A 160 -21.57 20.39 -0.05
N THR A 161 -21.63 19.85 -1.26
CA THR A 161 -22.56 18.75 -1.59
C THR A 161 -22.29 17.50 -0.74
N ALA A 162 -21.01 17.15 -0.53
CA ALA A 162 -20.63 16.04 0.34
C ALA A 162 -21.15 16.23 1.76
N LYS A 163 -21.02 17.42 2.33
CA LYS A 163 -21.55 17.76 3.65
C LYS A 163 -23.07 17.59 3.75
N GLU A 164 -23.81 18.05 2.75
CA GLU A 164 -25.26 17.90 2.68
C GLU A 164 -25.69 16.42 2.67
N LEU A 165 -24.86 15.54 2.09
CA LEU A 165 -25.08 14.09 2.02
C LEU A 165 -24.60 13.33 3.26
N GLY A 166 -24.07 14.01 4.27
CA GLY A 166 -23.63 13.39 5.52
C GLY A 166 -22.22 12.79 5.46
N ILE A 167 -21.41 13.14 4.45
CA ILE A 167 -19.99 12.81 4.40
C ILE A 167 -19.24 13.53 5.54
N GLU A 168 -18.22 12.90 6.08
CA GLU A 168 -17.46 13.39 7.24
C GLU A 168 -16.04 13.85 6.89
N LEU A 169 -15.49 13.35 5.78
CA LEU A 169 -14.13 13.62 5.34
C LEU A 169 -14.07 13.83 3.82
N PHE A 170 -13.45 14.92 3.39
CA PHE A 170 -13.13 15.18 1.99
C PHE A 170 -11.64 14.90 1.73
N VAL A 171 -11.32 14.05 0.77
CA VAL A 171 -9.94 13.71 0.36
C VAL A 171 -9.64 14.30 -1.01
N LEU A 172 -8.64 15.18 -1.07
CA LEU A 172 -8.08 15.70 -2.32
C LEU A 172 -7.00 14.73 -2.81
N ASP A 173 -7.28 14.07 -3.91
CA ASP A 173 -6.41 13.07 -4.54
C ASP A 173 -5.31 13.73 -5.40
N ASP A 174 -4.68 12.99 -6.31
CA ASP A 174 -3.56 13.41 -7.16
C ASP A 174 -3.84 14.74 -7.91
N GLY A 175 -2.78 15.54 -8.12
CA GLY A 175 -2.84 16.77 -8.95
C GLY A 175 -2.86 18.10 -8.20
N TRP A 176 -2.74 18.11 -6.86
CA TRP A 176 -2.76 19.33 -6.04
C TRP A 176 -1.40 20.04 -5.94
N PHE A 177 -0.31 19.40 -6.34
CA PHE A 177 1.08 19.81 -6.09
C PHE A 177 1.85 20.13 -7.38
N GLY A 178 2.92 20.91 -7.27
CA GLY A 178 3.84 21.23 -8.37
C GLY A 178 3.12 21.62 -9.67
N ASN A 179 3.64 21.19 -10.81
CA ASN A 179 2.99 21.33 -12.12
C ASN A 179 2.15 20.09 -12.51
N ARG A 180 1.61 19.37 -11.53
CA ARG A 180 0.89 18.11 -11.71
C ARG A 180 -0.48 18.29 -12.41
N ASN A 181 -0.47 18.46 -13.73
CA ASN A 181 -1.67 18.56 -14.58
C ASN A 181 -1.97 17.28 -15.37
N ASN A 182 -1.09 16.31 -15.28
CA ASN A 182 -1.21 14.96 -15.85
C ASN A 182 -0.21 14.03 -15.14
N ASP A 183 -0.17 12.76 -15.50
CA ASP A 183 0.67 11.76 -14.86
C ASP A 183 2.15 11.71 -15.34
N HIS A 184 2.53 12.60 -16.26
CA HIS A 184 3.90 12.68 -16.80
C HIS A 184 4.79 13.68 -16.07
N GLN A 185 4.26 14.52 -15.20
CA GLN A 185 4.99 15.64 -14.61
C GLN A 185 4.65 15.88 -13.14
N GLY A 186 5.55 16.54 -12.44
CA GLY A 186 5.35 17.11 -11.10
C GLY A 186 5.45 16.13 -9.94
N LEU A 187 5.46 14.81 -10.17
CA LEU A 187 5.56 13.85 -9.06
C LEU A 187 6.92 13.98 -8.36
N GLY A 188 6.91 14.15 -7.04
CA GLY A 188 8.07 14.47 -6.21
C GLY A 188 8.12 15.92 -5.73
N ASP A 189 7.37 16.82 -6.37
CA ASP A 189 7.32 18.24 -6.05
C ASP A 189 6.20 18.54 -5.04
N TRP A 190 6.41 18.18 -3.78
CA TRP A 190 5.40 18.26 -2.73
C TRP A 190 5.18 19.67 -2.19
N PHE A 191 4.77 20.60 -3.06
CA PHE A 191 4.32 21.95 -2.72
C PHE A 191 3.04 22.30 -3.50
N PRO A 192 2.13 23.13 -2.95
CA PRO A 192 0.84 23.39 -3.57
C PRO A 192 0.95 24.00 -4.96
N ASN A 193 0.11 23.56 -5.89
CA ASN A 193 -0.10 24.24 -7.17
C ASN A 193 -1.01 25.46 -6.96
N LEU A 194 -0.40 26.65 -6.92
CA LEU A 194 -1.13 27.89 -6.64
C LEU A 194 -2.04 28.35 -7.78
N ASP A 195 -1.84 27.86 -9.01
CA ASP A 195 -2.77 28.14 -10.12
C ASP A 195 -4.12 27.43 -9.91
N LYS A 196 -4.08 26.20 -9.35
CA LYS A 196 -5.30 25.44 -9.00
C LYS A 196 -5.85 25.84 -7.63
N LEU A 197 -4.98 26.10 -6.67
CA LEU A 197 -5.26 26.35 -5.26
C LEU A 197 -4.65 27.68 -4.82
N PRO A 198 -5.26 28.82 -5.17
CA PRO A 198 -4.69 30.14 -4.93
C PRO A 198 -4.38 30.44 -3.44
N HIS A 199 -5.09 29.78 -2.52
CA HIS A 199 -4.86 29.95 -1.08
C HIS A 199 -4.01 28.79 -0.48
N GLY A 200 -3.41 27.95 -1.33
CA GLY A 200 -2.63 26.79 -0.93
C GLY A 200 -3.46 25.75 -0.18
N ILE A 201 -2.77 24.71 0.34
CA ILE A 201 -3.44 23.65 1.13
C ILE A 201 -4.00 24.20 2.44
N ARG A 202 -3.30 25.15 3.07
CA ARG A 202 -3.78 25.80 4.30
C ARG A 202 -5.12 26.47 4.12
N GLY A 203 -5.27 27.30 3.08
CA GLY A 203 -6.53 28.01 2.81
C GLY A 203 -7.66 27.06 2.43
N LEU A 204 -7.38 26.06 1.58
CA LEU A 204 -8.36 25.05 1.19
C LEU A 204 -8.80 24.21 2.38
N SER A 205 -7.87 23.68 3.18
CA SER A 205 -8.20 22.85 4.36
C SER A 205 -9.06 23.62 5.36
N LYS A 206 -8.74 24.91 5.60
CA LYS A 206 -9.55 25.78 6.46
C LYS A 206 -10.97 25.93 5.93
N ARG A 207 -11.16 26.22 4.63
CA ARG A 207 -12.50 26.36 4.01
C ARG A 207 -13.32 25.09 4.14
N ILE A 208 -12.68 23.89 3.99
CA ILE A 208 -13.35 22.60 4.14
C ILE A 208 -13.73 22.35 5.62
N HIS A 209 -12.85 22.70 6.55
CA HIS A 209 -13.16 22.65 7.99
C HIS A 209 -14.31 23.58 8.39
N ASP A 210 -14.37 24.80 7.82
CA ASP A 210 -15.45 25.74 8.08
C ASP A 210 -16.82 25.20 7.60
N LEU A 211 -16.85 24.23 6.65
CA LEU A 211 -18.04 23.45 6.28
C LEU A 211 -18.36 22.32 7.28
N GLY A 212 -17.49 22.06 8.25
CA GLY A 212 -17.65 20.99 9.23
C GLY A 212 -17.24 19.60 8.69
N LEU A 213 -16.35 19.55 7.70
CA LEU A 213 -15.73 18.33 7.20
C LEU A 213 -14.29 18.22 7.69
N LYS A 214 -13.80 17.01 7.85
CA LYS A 214 -12.37 16.73 7.92
C LYS A 214 -11.75 16.85 6.53
N PHE A 215 -10.41 17.03 6.47
CA PHE A 215 -9.68 17.13 5.21
C PHE A 215 -8.53 16.13 5.14
N GLY A 216 -8.32 15.55 3.96
CA GLY A 216 -7.23 14.62 3.67
C GLY A 216 -6.55 14.90 2.35
N LEU A 217 -5.30 14.44 2.23
CA LEU A 217 -4.48 14.56 1.02
C LEU A 217 -3.94 13.21 0.55
N TRP A 218 -3.75 13.11 -0.75
CA TRP A 218 -3.02 12.04 -1.40
C TRP A 218 -1.53 12.38 -1.54
N PHE A 219 -0.67 11.37 -1.36
CA PHE A 219 0.75 11.42 -1.63
C PHE A 219 1.20 10.13 -2.30
N GLU A 220 2.19 10.20 -3.20
CA GLU A 220 2.95 9.08 -3.76
C GLU A 220 4.45 9.33 -3.54
N PRO A 221 4.94 9.22 -2.29
CA PRO A 221 6.23 9.77 -1.90
C PRO A 221 7.44 8.96 -2.38
N GLU A 222 7.23 7.73 -2.83
CA GLU A 222 8.27 6.81 -3.26
C GLU A 222 8.66 6.96 -4.74
N MET A 223 7.95 7.81 -5.48
CA MET A 223 8.08 7.92 -6.93
C MET A 223 8.39 9.36 -7.36
N VAL A 224 8.97 9.50 -8.54
CA VAL A 224 9.33 10.79 -9.12
C VAL A 224 9.15 10.77 -10.64
N ASN A 225 8.65 11.88 -11.21
CA ASN A 225 8.66 12.07 -12.66
C ASN A 225 9.99 12.65 -13.13
N GLU A 226 10.39 12.34 -14.36
CA GLU A 226 11.51 13.00 -15.03
C GLU A 226 11.27 14.53 -15.15
N ASP A 227 10.04 14.92 -15.45
CA ASP A 227 9.63 16.32 -15.44
C ASP A 227 9.14 16.74 -14.03
N SER A 228 10.08 16.87 -13.11
CA SER A 228 9.90 17.42 -11.77
C SER A 228 11.12 18.23 -11.34
N ASN A 229 10.96 19.15 -10.40
CA ASN A 229 12.08 19.87 -9.80
C ASN A 229 12.97 18.93 -9.00
N LEU A 230 12.37 17.98 -8.30
CA LEU A 230 13.12 16.98 -7.54
C LEU A 230 14.08 16.20 -8.43
N TYR A 231 13.61 15.66 -9.53
CA TYR A 231 14.48 14.88 -10.44
C TYR A 231 15.56 15.76 -11.11
N ARG A 232 15.23 16.99 -11.51
CA ARG A 232 16.21 17.91 -12.08
C ARG A 232 17.34 18.26 -11.12
N ASN A 233 17.03 18.37 -9.83
CA ASN A 233 18.01 18.71 -8.80
C ASN A 233 18.80 17.47 -8.32
N HIS A 234 18.16 16.29 -8.31
CA HIS A 234 18.71 15.06 -7.76
C HIS A 234 18.46 13.85 -8.68
N PRO A 235 19.01 13.83 -9.92
CA PRO A 235 18.81 12.72 -10.84
C PRO A 235 19.50 11.42 -10.39
N GLU A 236 20.38 11.50 -9.40
CA GLU A 236 21.07 10.37 -8.76
C GLU A 236 20.22 9.66 -7.71
N TRP A 237 19.11 10.26 -7.24
CA TRP A 237 18.27 9.72 -6.18
C TRP A 237 17.28 8.63 -6.63
N ILE A 238 17.33 8.22 -7.87
CA ILE A 238 16.51 7.12 -8.38
C ILE A 238 17.28 5.79 -8.38
N LEU A 239 16.56 4.70 -8.19
CA LEU A 239 17.10 3.37 -8.46
C LEU A 239 17.30 3.21 -9.97
N LYS A 240 18.54 3.04 -10.43
CA LYS A 240 18.86 2.85 -11.86
C LYS A 240 20.15 2.06 -12.06
N THR A 241 20.12 1.14 -13.02
CA THR A 241 21.32 0.39 -13.40
C THR A 241 22.32 1.31 -14.14
N PRO A 242 23.60 1.38 -13.73
CA PRO A 242 24.61 2.18 -14.41
C PRO A 242 24.72 1.83 -15.89
N HIS A 243 25.00 2.86 -16.71
CA HIS A 243 25.21 2.73 -18.17
C HIS A 243 24.01 2.16 -18.94
N ARG A 244 22.81 2.14 -18.36
CA ARG A 244 21.55 1.76 -19.03
C ARG A 244 20.58 2.92 -19.01
N LYS A 245 19.68 2.96 -20.01
CA LYS A 245 18.54 3.85 -19.96
C LYS A 245 17.61 3.38 -18.85
N SER A 246 17.24 4.30 -17.94
CA SER A 246 16.30 3.99 -16.87
C SER A 246 14.93 3.58 -17.42
N CYS A 247 14.31 2.62 -16.76
CA CYS A 247 13.00 2.10 -17.14
C CYS A 247 11.90 2.92 -16.46
N HIS A 248 10.95 3.39 -17.22
CA HIS A 248 9.72 3.97 -16.71
C HIS A 248 8.66 2.90 -16.44
N GLY A 249 7.87 3.09 -15.38
CA GLY A 249 6.57 2.46 -15.22
C GLY A 249 5.56 3.55 -14.83
N ARG A 250 4.46 3.68 -15.55
CA ARG A 250 3.49 4.78 -15.38
C ARG A 250 4.14 6.18 -15.43
N ASN A 251 5.11 6.39 -16.32
CA ASN A 251 5.87 7.64 -16.45
C ASN A 251 6.66 8.06 -15.21
N GLN A 252 6.96 7.11 -14.32
CA GLN A 252 7.61 7.34 -13.04
C GLN A 252 8.94 6.59 -12.94
N TYR A 253 9.87 7.17 -12.19
CA TYR A 253 11.03 6.50 -11.60
C TYR A 253 10.79 6.21 -10.12
N ILE A 254 11.55 5.29 -9.56
CA ILE A 254 11.52 4.94 -8.14
C ILE A 254 12.64 5.69 -7.42
N LEU A 255 12.32 6.43 -6.40
CA LEU A 255 13.30 7.03 -5.50
C LEU A 255 14.04 5.94 -4.70
N ASP A 256 15.31 6.16 -4.46
CA ASP A 256 16.14 5.20 -3.71
C ASP A 256 15.89 5.33 -2.20
N PHE A 257 14.87 4.66 -1.70
CA PHE A 257 14.56 4.65 -0.26
C PHE A 257 15.51 3.76 0.57
N SER A 258 16.48 3.07 -0.04
CA SER A 258 17.62 2.52 0.69
C SER A 258 18.63 3.61 1.09
N ASN A 259 18.53 4.81 0.49
CA ASN A 259 19.29 6.00 0.86
C ASN A 259 18.52 6.83 1.90
N HIS A 260 19.09 6.94 3.10
CA HIS A 260 18.48 7.70 4.20
C HIS A 260 18.27 9.18 3.86
N GLU A 261 19.19 9.81 3.09
CA GLU A 261 19.06 11.21 2.68
C GLU A 261 17.78 11.46 1.87
N VAL A 262 17.45 10.55 0.96
CA VAL A 262 16.22 10.61 0.16
C VAL A 262 15.00 10.52 1.05
N VAL A 263 14.99 9.57 1.99
CA VAL A 263 13.86 9.36 2.92
C VAL A 263 13.63 10.60 3.80
N GLU A 264 14.70 11.18 4.35
CA GLU A 264 14.62 12.38 5.19
C GLU A 264 14.14 13.60 4.39
N TYR A 265 14.61 13.77 3.15
CA TYR A 265 14.13 14.85 2.28
C TYR A 265 12.61 14.75 2.03
N ILE A 266 12.14 13.56 1.67
CA ILE A 266 10.71 13.32 1.44
C ILE A 266 9.90 13.49 2.74
N ALA A 267 10.42 13.01 3.87
CA ALA A 267 9.80 13.23 5.17
C ALA A 267 9.61 14.73 5.46
N GLN A 268 10.66 15.53 5.27
CA GLN A 268 10.58 16.96 5.51
C GLN A 268 9.62 17.66 4.53
N ALA A 269 9.61 17.27 3.25
CA ALA A 269 8.69 17.83 2.25
C ALA A 269 7.22 17.55 2.62
N MET A 270 6.89 16.31 3.04
CA MET A 270 5.56 15.97 3.51
C MET A 270 5.20 16.72 4.81
N MET A 271 6.13 16.79 5.78
CA MET A 271 5.90 17.48 7.03
C MET A 271 5.62 18.98 6.82
N ASN A 272 6.30 19.65 5.88
CA ASN A 272 6.05 21.05 5.57
C ASN A 272 4.59 21.29 5.11
N VAL A 273 4.02 20.36 4.32
CA VAL A 273 2.63 20.46 3.89
C VAL A 273 1.67 20.16 5.04
N ILE A 274 1.97 19.15 5.85
CA ILE A 274 1.13 18.75 6.98
C ILE A 274 1.10 19.83 8.05
N ASP A 275 2.25 20.39 8.43
CA ASP A 275 2.38 21.41 9.46
C ASP A 275 1.70 22.75 9.06
N ASP A 276 1.64 23.03 7.75
CA ASP A 276 0.96 24.24 7.22
C ASP A 276 -0.55 24.05 7.02
N SER A 277 -1.13 22.92 7.41
CA SER A 277 -2.51 22.59 7.08
C SER A 277 -3.23 21.80 8.18
N CYS A 278 -4.58 21.73 8.10
CA CYS A 278 -5.40 20.98 9.04
C CYS A 278 -5.75 19.58 8.47
N ILE A 279 -4.73 18.77 8.16
CA ILE A 279 -4.93 17.42 7.60
C ILE A 279 -5.25 16.42 8.71
N SER A 280 -6.22 15.57 8.48
CA SER A 280 -6.61 14.47 9.38
C SER A 280 -6.55 13.08 8.73
N TYR A 281 -6.17 13.03 7.44
CA TYR A 281 -6.09 11.81 6.65
C TYR A 281 -5.05 11.93 5.55
N ILE A 282 -4.28 10.88 5.34
CA ILE A 282 -3.33 10.76 4.23
C ILE A 282 -3.60 9.44 3.50
N LYS A 283 -3.85 9.52 2.19
CA LYS A 283 -3.79 8.39 1.27
C LYS A 283 -2.38 8.31 0.70
N TRP A 284 -1.64 7.31 1.13
CA TRP A 284 -0.29 7.04 0.63
C TRP A 284 -0.34 6.01 -0.48
N ASP A 285 -0.02 6.40 -1.68
CA ASP A 285 -0.04 5.56 -2.86
C ASP A 285 1.35 5.11 -3.32
N MET A 286 1.40 4.07 -4.12
CA MET A 286 2.58 3.57 -4.84
C MET A 286 2.11 2.91 -6.14
N ASN A 287 2.31 3.57 -7.27
CA ASN A 287 1.71 3.15 -8.54
C ASN A 287 2.67 2.45 -9.49
N ARG A 288 3.84 2.07 -9.02
CA ARG A 288 4.85 1.40 -9.83
C ARG A 288 5.49 0.23 -9.10
N CYS A 289 5.55 -0.93 -9.79
CA CYS A 289 6.42 -2.03 -9.36
C CYS A 289 7.89 -1.75 -9.66
N MET A 290 8.80 -2.27 -8.84
CA MET A 290 10.23 -2.18 -9.05
C MET A 290 10.68 -3.02 -10.25
N SER A 291 11.51 -2.45 -11.13
CA SER A 291 12.07 -3.12 -12.30
C SER A 291 13.60 -3.02 -12.34
N GLU A 292 14.16 -2.04 -11.66
CA GLU A 292 15.61 -1.82 -11.51
C GLU A 292 15.91 -1.67 -10.02
N VAL A 293 17.03 -2.25 -9.56
CA VAL A 293 17.32 -2.39 -8.12
C VAL A 293 18.77 -2.02 -7.82
N TYR A 294 19.34 -1.08 -8.53
CA TYR A 294 20.69 -0.62 -8.27
C TYR A 294 20.66 0.74 -7.60
N SER A 295 21.25 0.82 -6.40
CA SER A 295 21.47 2.06 -5.64
C SER A 295 22.87 2.62 -5.93
N SER A 296 22.96 3.91 -6.20
CA SER A 296 24.24 4.60 -6.40
C SER A 296 25.00 4.83 -5.08
N THR A 297 24.37 4.67 -3.94
CA THR A 297 24.97 4.85 -2.62
C THR A 297 25.51 3.57 -2.01
N HIS A 298 25.26 2.43 -2.65
CA HIS A 298 25.74 1.12 -2.21
C HIS A 298 26.91 0.64 -3.05
N ASP A 299 27.91 0.04 -2.43
CA ASP A 299 28.97 -0.67 -3.11
C ASP A 299 28.41 -1.88 -3.87
N VAL A 300 29.14 -2.35 -4.87
CA VAL A 300 28.75 -3.52 -5.69
C VAL A 300 28.44 -4.76 -4.83
N SER A 301 29.21 -4.97 -3.76
CA SER A 301 29.03 -6.08 -2.81
C SER A 301 27.79 -5.93 -1.92
N SER A 302 27.19 -4.75 -1.85
CA SER A 302 26.03 -4.46 -0.98
C SER A 302 24.73 -4.33 -1.76
N GLN A 303 24.76 -4.45 -3.09
CA GLN A 303 23.55 -4.27 -3.92
C GLN A 303 22.43 -5.29 -3.59
N GLY A 304 22.79 -6.46 -3.09
CA GLY A 304 21.81 -7.47 -2.65
C GLY A 304 20.93 -7.05 -1.46
N ARG A 305 21.30 -5.98 -0.74
CA ARG A 305 20.53 -5.43 0.38
C ARG A 305 19.45 -4.43 -0.06
N VAL A 306 19.62 -3.80 -1.22
CA VAL A 306 18.85 -2.61 -1.65
C VAL A 306 17.33 -2.81 -1.57
N MET A 307 16.81 -3.95 -2.05
CA MET A 307 15.38 -4.23 -2.03
C MET A 307 14.80 -4.28 -0.60
N HIS A 308 15.55 -4.88 0.31
CA HIS A 308 15.14 -4.97 1.71
C HIS A 308 15.26 -3.60 2.39
N GLU A 309 16.38 -2.92 2.22
CA GLU A 309 16.61 -1.60 2.81
C GLU A 309 15.65 -0.53 2.27
N TYR A 310 15.23 -0.65 1.00
CA TYR A 310 14.13 0.16 0.47
C TYR A 310 12.85 0.01 1.30
N ILE A 311 12.44 -1.20 1.62
CA ILE A 311 11.26 -1.45 2.46
C ILE A 311 11.46 -0.91 3.88
N LEU A 312 12.67 -1.04 4.43
CA LEU A 312 12.99 -0.43 5.74
C LEU A 312 12.91 1.09 5.68
N GLY A 313 13.33 1.72 4.57
CA GLY A 313 13.16 3.16 4.33
C GLY A 313 11.69 3.58 4.26
N VAL A 314 10.84 2.79 3.59
CA VAL A 314 9.38 3.01 3.59
C VAL A 314 8.82 2.94 5.01
N TYR A 315 9.19 1.93 5.77
CA TYR A 315 8.76 1.76 7.16
C TYR A 315 9.27 2.90 8.06
N HIS A 316 10.50 3.33 7.86
CA HIS A 316 11.06 4.48 8.60
C HIS A 316 10.27 5.75 8.34
N LEU A 317 9.95 6.07 7.07
CA LEU A 317 9.14 7.24 6.73
C LEU A 317 7.75 7.19 7.38
N TYR A 318 7.08 6.03 7.33
CA TYR A 318 5.83 5.83 8.05
C TYR A 318 5.98 6.03 9.55
N ASP A 319 7.05 5.49 10.15
CA ASP A 319 7.27 5.61 11.60
C ASP A 319 7.48 7.06 12.04
N VAL A 320 8.28 7.82 11.29
CA VAL A 320 8.49 9.27 11.50
C VAL A 320 7.16 10.02 11.44
N LEU A 321 6.37 9.81 10.40
CA LEU A 321 5.12 10.53 10.18
C LEU A 321 4.03 10.13 11.19
N THR A 322 3.85 8.83 11.44
CA THR A 322 2.82 8.36 12.37
C THR A 322 3.16 8.69 13.83
N THR A 323 4.45 8.82 14.16
CA THR A 323 4.89 9.26 15.49
C THR A 323 4.67 10.75 15.68
N LYS A 324 5.03 11.57 14.70
CA LYS A 324 4.84 13.03 14.76
C LYS A 324 3.36 13.43 14.67
N TYR A 325 2.56 12.70 13.89
CA TYR A 325 1.15 13.00 13.63
C TYR A 325 0.22 11.85 14.02
N PRO A 326 0.12 11.50 15.32
CA PRO A 326 -0.63 10.33 15.78
C PRO A 326 -2.15 10.44 15.55
N ASP A 327 -2.63 11.64 15.24
CA ASP A 327 -4.04 11.93 14.99
C ASP A 327 -4.45 11.83 13.52
N ILE A 328 -3.50 11.66 12.60
CA ILE A 328 -3.77 11.46 11.18
C ILE A 328 -4.05 9.98 10.91
N LEU A 329 -5.13 9.71 10.18
CA LEU A 329 -5.41 8.39 9.63
C LEU A 329 -4.60 8.20 8.34
N PHE A 330 -3.70 7.24 8.34
CA PHE A 330 -2.98 6.83 7.12
C PHE A 330 -3.72 5.66 6.46
N GLU A 331 -4.00 5.80 5.16
CA GLU A 331 -4.45 4.73 4.29
C GLU A 331 -3.32 4.35 3.34
N SER A 332 -2.93 3.08 3.33
CA SER A 332 -1.99 2.54 2.34
C SER A 332 -2.72 2.21 1.05
N CYS A 333 -2.19 2.69 -0.07
CA CYS A 333 -2.59 2.32 -1.42
C CYS A 333 -1.35 1.90 -2.23
N ALA A 334 -1.52 1.00 -3.18
CA ALA A 334 -0.46 0.63 -4.11
C ALA A 334 -1.09 0.15 -5.43
N SER A 335 -1.52 1.07 -6.29
CA SER A 335 -2.40 0.77 -7.42
C SER A 335 -3.54 -0.16 -6.94
N GLY A 336 -4.33 0.27 -5.99
CA GLY A 336 -5.23 -0.62 -5.26
C GLY A 336 -4.50 -1.42 -4.19
N GLY A 337 -4.68 -2.72 -4.17
CA GLY A 337 -4.26 -3.61 -3.10
C GLY A 337 -2.92 -4.34 -3.29
N ALA A 338 -1.97 -3.83 -4.10
CA ALA A 338 -0.68 -4.51 -4.32
C ALA A 338 0.16 -4.65 -3.05
N ARG A 339 -0.03 -3.78 -2.08
CA ARG A 339 0.70 -3.77 -0.80
C ARG A 339 -0.25 -3.90 0.39
N PHE A 340 -1.32 -4.66 0.22
CA PHE A 340 -2.24 -5.01 1.32
C PHE A 340 -1.66 -6.22 2.07
N ASP A 341 -0.86 -5.96 3.08
CA ASP A 341 -0.12 -6.96 3.84
C ASP A 341 0.03 -6.55 5.31
N PRO A 342 0.44 -7.47 6.21
CA PRO A 342 0.56 -7.14 7.63
C PRO A 342 1.66 -6.14 7.95
N GLY A 343 2.71 -6.04 7.12
CA GLY A 343 3.76 -5.02 7.29
C GLY A 343 3.20 -3.61 7.17
N MET A 344 2.36 -3.37 6.15
CA MET A 344 1.69 -2.08 5.98
C MET A 344 0.64 -1.81 7.05
N LEU A 345 -0.12 -2.83 7.47
CA LEU A 345 -1.14 -2.67 8.52
C LEU A 345 -0.56 -2.25 9.88
N TYR A 346 0.72 -2.50 10.11
CA TYR A 346 1.40 -2.05 11.32
C TYR A 346 1.43 -0.52 11.41
N TYR A 347 1.57 0.18 10.27
CA TYR A 347 1.66 1.64 10.18
C TYR A 347 0.34 2.28 9.75
N ALA A 348 -0.29 1.72 8.72
CA ALA A 348 -1.53 2.21 8.12
C ALA A 348 -2.67 1.24 8.46
N PRO A 349 -3.53 1.54 9.44
CA PRO A 349 -4.58 0.62 9.90
C PRO A 349 -5.72 0.45 8.89
N GLN A 350 -5.66 1.15 7.75
CA GLN A 350 -6.56 1.04 6.62
C GLN A 350 -5.76 0.91 5.33
N CYS A 351 -6.19 0.03 4.43
CA CYS A 351 -5.62 -0.14 3.10
C CYS A 351 -6.69 0.01 2.04
N TRP A 352 -6.34 0.66 0.92
CA TRP A 352 -7.17 0.68 -0.28
C TRP A 352 -7.21 -0.73 -0.86
N THR A 353 -8.40 -1.34 -0.87
CA THR A 353 -8.54 -2.77 -1.13
C THR A 353 -8.30 -3.13 -2.60
N SER A 354 -8.77 -2.28 -3.52
CA SER A 354 -8.64 -2.46 -4.97
C SER A 354 -9.04 -1.18 -5.70
N ASP A 355 -8.43 -0.94 -6.86
CA ASP A 355 -8.88 0.10 -7.79
C ASP A 355 -10.15 -0.32 -8.56
N ASP A 356 -10.58 -1.59 -8.46
CA ASP A 356 -11.83 -2.02 -9.07
C ASP A 356 -13.02 -1.39 -8.36
N THR A 357 -13.83 -0.66 -9.10
CA THR A 357 -15.04 0.03 -8.62
C THR A 357 -16.32 -0.73 -8.92
N ASP A 358 -16.23 -1.87 -9.63
CA ASP A 358 -17.38 -2.73 -9.92
C ASP A 358 -17.86 -3.44 -8.65
N ALA A 359 -19.12 -3.21 -8.26
CA ALA A 359 -19.68 -3.75 -7.03
C ALA A 359 -19.67 -5.30 -6.97
N ILE A 360 -19.87 -5.98 -8.10
CA ILE A 360 -19.87 -7.46 -8.18
C ILE A 360 -18.45 -8.02 -8.02
N GLU A 361 -17.46 -7.42 -8.67
CA GLU A 361 -16.06 -7.83 -8.51
C GLU A 361 -15.56 -7.53 -7.09
N ARG A 362 -15.99 -6.42 -6.49
CA ARG A 362 -15.67 -6.07 -5.09
C ARG A 362 -16.17 -7.11 -4.10
N LEU A 363 -17.30 -7.80 -4.35
CA LEU A 363 -17.74 -8.90 -3.48
C LEU A 363 -16.67 -10.01 -3.38
N LYS A 364 -16.05 -10.39 -4.50
CA LYS A 364 -15.00 -11.40 -4.53
C LYS A 364 -13.71 -10.91 -3.87
N ILE A 365 -13.30 -9.69 -4.22
CA ILE A 365 -12.06 -9.07 -3.72
C ILE A 365 -12.12 -8.87 -2.21
N GLN A 366 -13.23 -8.33 -1.69
CA GLN A 366 -13.42 -8.08 -0.26
C GLN A 366 -13.58 -9.39 0.53
N TYR A 367 -14.29 -10.39 -0.02
CA TYR A 367 -14.39 -11.71 0.60
C TYR A 367 -13.02 -12.37 0.72
N GLY A 368 -12.24 -12.43 -0.37
CA GLY A 368 -10.88 -12.98 -0.34
C GLY A 368 -9.96 -12.25 0.62
N THR A 369 -10.03 -10.91 0.64
CA THR A 369 -9.27 -10.07 1.58
C THR A 369 -9.64 -10.39 3.03
N SER A 370 -10.93 -10.52 3.32
CA SER A 370 -11.44 -10.79 4.68
C SER A 370 -11.09 -12.19 5.21
N LEU A 371 -10.56 -13.09 4.37
CA LEU A 371 -10.05 -14.38 4.85
C LEU A 371 -8.90 -14.22 5.85
N VAL A 372 -8.13 -13.14 5.74
CA VAL A 372 -6.94 -12.88 6.56
C VAL A 372 -7.04 -11.56 7.32
N TYR A 373 -7.58 -10.51 6.68
CA TYR A 373 -7.52 -9.14 7.19
C TYR A 373 -8.85 -8.71 7.79
N PRO A 374 -8.84 -7.98 8.94
CA PRO A 374 -10.06 -7.50 9.57
C PRO A 374 -10.80 -6.49 8.68
N LEU A 375 -12.12 -6.52 8.71
CA LEU A 375 -12.95 -5.61 7.91
C LEU A 375 -12.66 -4.12 8.18
N SER A 376 -12.23 -3.80 9.39
CA SER A 376 -11.83 -2.43 9.76
C SER A 376 -10.60 -1.92 9.00
N SER A 377 -9.83 -2.80 8.36
CA SER A 377 -8.66 -2.42 7.55
C SER A 377 -8.98 -2.26 6.06
N LEU A 378 -10.19 -2.62 5.63
CA LEU A 378 -10.57 -2.55 4.21
C LEU A 378 -11.13 -1.18 3.86
N GLY A 379 -10.49 -0.47 2.91
CA GLY A 379 -11.09 0.65 2.21
C GLY A 379 -12.20 0.13 1.28
N SER A 380 -13.45 0.23 1.75
CA SER A 380 -14.63 -0.19 0.98
C SER A 380 -15.14 0.95 0.14
N HIS A 381 -15.23 0.75 -1.18
CA HIS A 381 -15.54 1.76 -2.16
C HIS A 381 -16.94 1.58 -2.75
N VAL A 382 -17.64 2.69 -2.95
CA VAL A 382 -18.86 2.77 -3.72
C VAL A 382 -18.67 3.85 -4.78
N SER A 383 -18.92 3.52 -6.04
CA SER A 383 -18.75 4.40 -7.19
C SER A 383 -20.05 4.54 -7.96
N ALA A 384 -20.21 5.67 -8.66
CA ALA A 384 -21.29 5.82 -9.63
C ALA A 384 -21.12 4.87 -10.82
N ILE A 385 -22.23 4.44 -11.41
CA ILE A 385 -22.24 3.60 -12.60
C ILE A 385 -23.11 4.23 -13.71
N PRO A 386 -22.76 4.05 -15.00
CA PRO A 386 -21.53 3.42 -15.47
C PRO A 386 -20.28 4.27 -15.19
N ASN A 387 -19.11 3.64 -15.15
CA ASN A 387 -17.82 4.30 -15.02
C ASN A 387 -16.77 3.61 -15.90
N HIS A 388 -15.49 3.98 -15.77
CA HIS A 388 -14.41 3.42 -16.60
C HIS A 388 -14.18 1.90 -16.43
N GLN A 389 -14.69 1.29 -15.38
CA GLN A 389 -14.57 -0.16 -15.11
C GLN A 389 -15.92 -0.89 -15.18
N THR A 390 -17.01 -0.20 -14.90
CA THR A 390 -18.36 -0.79 -14.86
C THR A 390 -19.21 -0.23 -16.00
N PHE A 391 -19.41 -1.02 -17.06
CA PHE A 391 -20.17 -0.62 -18.23
C PHE A 391 -21.69 -0.86 -18.11
N ARG A 392 -22.14 -1.68 -17.18
CA ARG A 392 -23.57 -1.88 -16.90
C ARG A 392 -24.16 -0.67 -16.20
N ASN A 393 -25.48 -0.46 -16.38
CA ASN A 393 -26.21 0.66 -15.80
C ASN A 393 -26.87 0.31 -14.44
N THR A 394 -26.67 -0.90 -13.95
CA THR A 394 -27.21 -1.40 -12.67
C THR A 394 -26.14 -2.14 -11.89
N CYS A 395 -26.17 -2.02 -10.56
CA CYS A 395 -25.33 -2.78 -9.64
C CYS A 395 -25.86 -4.20 -9.47
#